data_6685f0df1fe119ed54defbca955ae333
#
_entry.id   6685f0df1fe119ed54defbca955ae333
#
_cell.length_a   1.000
_cell.length_b   1.000
_cell.length_c   1.000
_cell.angle_alpha   90.00
_cell.angle_beta   90.00
_cell.angle_gamma   90.00
#
_symmetry.space_group_name_H-M   'P 1'
#
loop_
_entity.id
_entity.type
_entity.pdbx_description
1 polymer ?
#
loop_
_entity_poly.entity_id
_entity_poly.type
_entity_poly.pdbx_seq_one_letter_code
_entity_poly.pdbx_strand_id
1 'polypeptide(L)'
;VAGRTKLFGWILLFLVIFLIIGGVDKLVNGSIKAKSQEEIQDEKVISKYPKINLKTVTKQTDTYTYSVNEPDIDSENVNQSINKWIKEQKKRFVKEAEQNETGMSDGMRADLNIQMETHRITEHYYSLVFRTYMINGGANGQNTVKVFNIDIEHDRFLKIRDILDLDQDHLEGIQKIIWKELHNHKDIQPYLLVEEFNQWVKHPEDWEWSIDRKNFSLYIDEYQIAEGAAGAIEMNIPVEKMYIYLQEDVDSFLKMPKEQRLEKEKIIQEEQLKLDPDGKYVALTFDDGPSADVTPKVLKTLKEHNAKATFFMLGNQVDFYPKLARKVAEDGHEIGNHSKSHPNLSKFGLEKIKEEMNYTKEKIVEATGITPRLLRPPYGAYNDHFLTYAKDNGDSIILWSVDSLDWKSRNAFSVKKKIESSVAPGGIVLMHDIHPSTADALPSLLTQLEKEGYQFVTVSQLLNWKKEQGMGPHFGSLK
;
A
#
# COMPACT_ATOMS: atom_id res chain seq x y z
N VAL A 1 -18.59 29.11 -13.46
CA VAL A 1 -17.99 28.80 -14.78
C VAL A 1 -16.45 28.85 -14.74
N ALA A 2 -15.81 28.91 -13.57
CA ALA A 2 -14.36 29.07 -13.44
C ALA A 2 -13.60 27.80 -12.96
N GLY A 3 -14.28 26.67 -12.78
CA GLY A 3 -13.69 25.43 -12.21
C GLY A 3 -13.23 24.36 -13.21
N ARG A 4 -13.62 24.49 -14.50
CA ARG A 4 -13.39 23.42 -15.49
C ARG A 4 -12.07 23.49 -16.29
N THR A 5 -11.36 24.60 -16.24
CA THR A 5 -10.16 24.81 -17.07
C THR A 5 -8.85 24.34 -16.42
N LYS A 6 -8.78 24.12 -15.12
CA LYS A 6 -7.55 23.63 -14.45
C LYS A 6 -7.36 22.11 -14.51
N LEU A 7 -8.44 21.34 -14.65
CA LEU A 7 -8.36 19.88 -14.75
C LEU A 7 -7.80 19.40 -16.10
N PHE A 8 -8.08 20.16 -17.18
CA PHE A 8 -7.62 19.84 -18.53
C PHE A 8 -6.11 20.08 -18.74
N GLY A 9 -5.51 21.02 -18.01
CA GLY A 9 -4.09 21.34 -18.16
C GLY A 9 -3.13 20.24 -17.69
N TRP A 10 -3.52 19.51 -16.65
CA TRP A 10 -2.68 18.44 -16.10
C TRP A 10 -2.81 17.11 -16.85
N ILE A 11 -3.99 16.84 -17.42
CA ILE A 11 -4.20 15.68 -18.31
C ILE A 11 -3.39 15.84 -19.60
N LEU A 12 -3.26 17.07 -20.13
CA LEU A 12 -2.46 17.33 -21.33
C LEU A 12 -0.94 17.20 -21.08
N LEU A 13 -0.46 17.57 -19.90
CA LEU A 13 0.97 17.45 -19.58
C LEU A 13 1.39 15.97 -19.44
N PHE A 14 0.54 15.10 -18.88
CA PHE A 14 0.77 13.66 -18.84
C PHE A 14 0.70 13.02 -20.23
N LEU A 15 -0.21 13.48 -21.10
CA LEU A 15 -0.34 12.99 -22.49
C LEU A 15 0.84 13.39 -23.38
N VAL A 16 1.43 14.57 -23.21
CA VAL A 16 2.58 15.02 -24.02
C VAL A 16 3.86 14.27 -23.64
N ILE A 17 4.06 13.91 -22.38
CA ILE A 17 5.20 13.08 -21.96
C ILE A 17 5.05 11.65 -22.51
N PHE A 18 3.83 11.11 -22.63
CA PHE A 18 3.57 9.80 -23.22
C PHE A 18 3.84 9.75 -24.74
N LEU A 19 3.56 10.84 -25.48
CA LEU A 19 3.72 10.88 -26.96
C LEU A 19 5.18 10.97 -27.44
N ILE A 20 6.08 11.49 -26.62
CA ILE A 20 7.50 11.61 -27.00
C ILE A 20 8.26 10.30 -26.81
N ILE A 21 7.83 9.44 -25.86
CA ILE A 21 8.50 8.17 -25.56
C ILE A 21 8.03 7.04 -26.49
N GLY A 22 6.78 7.07 -26.98
CA GLY A 22 6.22 6.03 -27.86
C GLY A 22 6.76 6.06 -29.31
N GLY A 23 7.34 7.17 -29.73
CA GLY A 23 7.85 7.33 -31.13
C GLY A 23 9.22 6.71 -31.39
N VAL A 24 10.03 6.49 -30.38
CA VAL A 24 11.41 5.99 -30.54
C VAL A 24 11.50 4.47 -30.49
N ASP A 25 10.57 3.80 -29.82
CA ASP A 25 10.57 2.33 -29.71
C ASP A 25 10.19 1.59 -30.99
N LYS A 26 9.46 2.22 -31.90
CA LYS A 26 9.09 1.60 -33.19
C LYS A 26 10.21 1.51 -34.23
N LEU A 27 11.32 2.23 -34.03
CA LEU A 27 12.41 2.30 -34.98
C LEU A 27 13.61 1.38 -34.64
N VAL A 28 13.66 0.80 -33.44
CA VAL A 28 14.83 0.00 -32.99
C VAL A 28 14.52 -1.47 -32.76
N ASN A 29 13.26 -1.84 -32.58
CA ASN A 29 12.89 -3.23 -32.24
C ASN A 29 12.08 -3.89 -33.38
N GLY A 30 12.76 -4.31 -34.44
CA GLY A 30 12.26 -5.42 -35.26
C GLY A 30 12.17 -6.67 -34.46
N SER A 31 10.92 -7.12 -34.22
CA SER A 31 10.52 -8.48 -33.85
C SER A 31 11.45 -9.27 -32.93
N ILE A 32 11.40 -8.99 -31.63
CA ILE A 32 11.63 -10.01 -30.61
C ILE A 32 10.27 -10.22 -29.92
N LYS A 33 9.58 -11.32 -30.23
CA LYS A 33 8.46 -11.81 -29.43
C LYS A 33 8.98 -11.98 -28.02
N ALA A 34 8.60 -11.07 -27.11
CA ALA A 34 8.88 -11.20 -25.71
C ALA A 34 8.22 -12.50 -25.21
N LYS A 35 9.04 -13.43 -24.76
CA LYS A 35 8.58 -14.60 -23.99
C LYS A 35 7.78 -14.06 -22.80
N SER A 36 6.57 -14.57 -22.65
CA SER A 36 5.80 -14.40 -21.41
C SER A 36 6.72 -14.68 -20.23
N GLN A 37 6.94 -13.67 -19.37
CA GLN A 37 7.73 -13.88 -18.16
C GLN A 37 6.99 -14.85 -17.25
N GLU A 38 7.71 -15.88 -16.81
CA GLU A 38 7.23 -16.89 -15.88
C GLU A 38 6.79 -16.25 -14.56
N GLU A 39 5.72 -16.78 -14.02
CA GLU A 39 5.22 -16.51 -12.68
C GLU A 39 6.32 -16.89 -11.69
N ILE A 40 6.92 -15.91 -10.99
CA ILE A 40 7.98 -16.15 -10.02
C ILE A 40 7.32 -16.60 -8.71
N GLN A 41 7.61 -17.81 -8.28
CA GLN A 41 7.18 -18.36 -6.99
C GLN A 41 8.18 -17.99 -5.88
N ASP A 42 7.64 -17.65 -4.75
CA ASP A 42 8.28 -16.91 -3.67
C ASP A 42 8.79 -17.75 -2.50
N GLU A 43 9.92 -17.35 -1.89
CA GLU A 43 10.39 -17.91 -0.62
C GLU A 43 9.50 -17.45 0.55
N LYS A 44 9.15 -18.40 1.42
CA LYS A 44 8.20 -18.24 2.53
C LYS A 44 8.77 -17.37 3.64
N VAL A 45 8.39 -16.09 3.70
CA VAL A 45 8.69 -15.23 4.87
C VAL A 45 7.67 -15.50 5.97
N ILE A 46 8.15 -15.69 7.21
CA ILE A 46 7.28 -15.96 8.35
C ILE A 46 6.46 -14.70 8.70
N SER A 47 5.16 -14.78 8.43
CA SER A 47 4.19 -13.77 8.83
C SER A 47 4.08 -13.67 10.36
N LYS A 48 3.58 -12.55 10.88
CA LYS A 48 3.20 -12.44 12.30
C LYS A 48 1.98 -13.30 12.66
N TYR A 49 1.29 -13.79 11.64
CA TYR A 49 0.14 -14.68 11.76
C TYR A 49 0.58 -16.12 11.53
N PRO A 50 0.72 -16.98 12.57
CA PRO A 50 1.43 -18.26 12.48
C PRO A 50 0.92 -19.24 11.42
N LYS A 51 -0.35 -19.10 11.02
CA LYS A 51 -1.03 -20.01 10.08
C LYS A 51 -1.42 -19.33 8.76
N ILE A 52 -0.96 -18.10 8.54
CA ILE A 52 -1.25 -17.33 7.33
C ILE A 52 0.07 -16.83 6.75
N ASN A 53 0.42 -17.28 5.58
CA ASN A 53 1.50 -16.72 4.78
C ASN A 53 0.91 -15.95 3.60
N LEU A 54 1.71 -15.11 2.98
CA LEU A 54 1.29 -14.31 1.84
C LEU A 54 2.39 -14.34 0.78
N LYS A 55 2.01 -14.49 -0.46
CA LYS A 55 2.88 -14.19 -1.60
C LYS A 55 2.22 -13.11 -2.46
N THR A 56 3.03 -12.29 -3.10
CA THR A 56 2.57 -11.32 -4.09
C THR A 56 2.93 -11.84 -5.48
N VAL A 57 1.93 -12.06 -6.31
CA VAL A 57 2.11 -12.53 -7.69
C VAL A 57 1.94 -11.35 -8.63
N THR A 58 2.99 -11.01 -9.36
CA THR A 58 2.98 -9.92 -10.33
C THR A 58 3.18 -10.50 -11.74
N LYS A 59 2.32 -10.08 -12.68
CA LYS A 59 2.45 -10.40 -14.10
C LYS A 59 2.27 -9.14 -14.93
N GLN A 60 3.12 -8.97 -15.93
CA GLN A 60 3.03 -7.88 -16.90
C GLN A 60 3.08 -8.42 -18.31
N THR A 61 2.21 -7.89 -19.16
CA THR A 61 2.17 -8.11 -20.61
C THR A 61 2.16 -6.77 -21.34
N ASP A 62 2.06 -6.79 -22.63
CA ASP A 62 1.90 -5.56 -23.42
C ASP A 62 0.52 -4.91 -23.20
N THR A 63 -0.50 -5.70 -22.83
CA THR A 63 -1.90 -5.29 -22.70
C THR A 63 -2.26 -4.94 -21.27
N TYR A 64 -1.73 -5.68 -20.27
CA TYR A 64 -2.11 -5.53 -18.87
C TYR A 64 -0.98 -5.79 -17.89
N THR A 65 -1.16 -5.28 -16.67
CA THR A 65 -0.38 -5.64 -15.48
C THR A 65 -1.32 -6.10 -14.37
N TYR A 66 -0.94 -7.11 -13.58
CA TYR A 66 -1.55 -7.33 -12.30
C TYR A 66 -0.51 -7.57 -11.19
N SER A 67 -0.85 -7.12 -9.98
CA SER A 67 -0.15 -7.42 -8.73
C SER A 67 -1.17 -7.89 -7.71
N VAL A 68 -1.04 -9.14 -7.25
CA VAL A 68 -2.09 -9.80 -6.47
C VAL A 68 -1.49 -10.50 -5.28
N ASN A 69 -2.03 -10.23 -4.10
CA ASN A 69 -1.73 -10.95 -2.89
C ASN A 69 -2.48 -12.29 -2.88
N GLU A 70 -1.74 -13.39 -2.81
CA GLU A 70 -2.26 -14.76 -2.70
C GLU A 70 -1.86 -15.35 -1.34
N PRO A 71 -2.83 -15.56 -0.43
CA PRO A 71 -2.54 -16.17 0.85
C PRO A 71 -2.29 -17.68 0.73
N ASP A 72 -1.44 -18.17 1.63
CA ASP A 72 -1.27 -19.60 1.92
C ASP A 72 -1.68 -19.80 3.40
N ILE A 73 -2.89 -20.31 3.59
CA ILE A 73 -3.55 -20.43 4.90
C ILE A 73 -3.53 -21.91 5.30
N ASP A 74 -3.09 -22.17 6.53
CA ASP A 74 -3.12 -23.51 7.13
C ASP A 74 -4.56 -23.91 7.54
N SER A 75 -5.43 -23.97 6.54
CA SER A 75 -6.85 -24.27 6.61
C SER A 75 -7.31 -24.58 5.18
N GLU A 76 -7.45 -25.85 4.84
CA GLU A 76 -7.49 -26.33 3.45
C GLU A 76 -8.71 -25.79 2.67
N ASN A 77 -9.92 -25.92 3.24
CA ASN A 77 -11.14 -25.48 2.59
C ASN A 77 -11.18 -23.96 2.43
N VAL A 78 -10.77 -23.22 3.47
CA VAL A 78 -10.67 -21.75 3.44
C VAL A 78 -9.65 -21.32 2.39
N ASN A 79 -8.45 -21.90 2.40
CA ASN A 79 -7.38 -21.58 1.47
C ASN A 79 -7.78 -21.83 0.02
N GLN A 80 -8.39 -22.99 -0.26
CA GLN A 80 -8.88 -23.33 -1.62
C GLN A 80 -9.94 -22.34 -2.09
N SER A 81 -10.90 -21.97 -1.21
CA SER A 81 -11.99 -21.08 -1.56
C SER A 81 -11.52 -19.66 -1.87
N ILE A 82 -10.61 -19.12 -1.06
CA ILE A 82 -10.05 -17.78 -1.27
C ILE A 82 -9.20 -17.74 -2.54
N ASN A 83 -8.31 -18.73 -2.74
CA ASN A 83 -7.48 -18.79 -3.94
C ASN A 83 -8.30 -19.01 -5.21
N LYS A 84 -9.44 -19.73 -5.12
CA LYS A 84 -10.41 -19.84 -6.23
C LYS A 84 -11.00 -18.48 -6.58
N TRP A 85 -11.43 -17.70 -5.57
CA TRP A 85 -11.96 -16.36 -5.79
C TRP A 85 -10.92 -15.44 -6.44
N ILE A 86 -9.67 -15.44 -5.95
CA ILE A 86 -8.56 -14.67 -6.53
C ILE A 86 -8.33 -15.05 -7.99
N LYS A 87 -8.31 -16.36 -8.29
CA LYS A 87 -8.15 -16.87 -9.66
C LYS A 87 -9.27 -16.41 -10.58
N GLU A 88 -10.49 -16.36 -10.08
CA GLU A 88 -11.65 -15.86 -10.83
C GLU A 88 -11.53 -14.36 -11.11
N GLN A 89 -11.08 -13.54 -10.13
CA GLN A 89 -10.82 -12.12 -10.34
C GLN A 89 -9.76 -11.90 -11.43
N LYS A 90 -8.61 -12.59 -11.33
CA LYS A 90 -7.54 -12.52 -12.34
C LYS A 90 -8.06 -12.92 -13.73
N LYS A 91 -8.81 -14.02 -13.81
CA LYS A 91 -9.36 -14.50 -15.08
C LYS A 91 -10.35 -13.50 -15.72
N ARG A 92 -11.23 -12.90 -14.91
CA ARG A 92 -12.17 -11.87 -15.36
C ARG A 92 -11.42 -10.65 -15.88
N PHE A 93 -10.47 -10.14 -15.11
CA PHE A 93 -9.65 -9.00 -15.49
C PHE A 93 -8.89 -9.21 -16.79
N VAL A 94 -8.19 -10.34 -16.94
CA VAL A 94 -7.43 -10.65 -18.17
C VAL A 94 -8.34 -10.70 -19.37
N LYS A 95 -9.50 -11.36 -19.25
CA LYS A 95 -10.49 -11.43 -20.34
C LYS A 95 -11.00 -10.05 -20.76
N GLU A 96 -11.33 -9.19 -19.80
CA GLU A 96 -11.81 -7.83 -20.06
C GLU A 96 -10.70 -6.94 -20.65
N ALA A 97 -9.46 -7.04 -20.15
CA ALA A 97 -8.32 -6.32 -20.67
C ALA A 97 -8.00 -6.68 -22.13
N GLU A 98 -8.04 -7.98 -22.47
CA GLU A 98 -7.83 -8.46 -23.84
C GLU A 98 -8.97 -8.02 -24.79
N GLN A 99 -10.20 -7.98 -24.30
CA GLN A 99 -11.36 -7.51 -25.09
C GLN A 99 -11.29 -6.00 -25.38
N ASN A 100 -10.73 -5.21 -24.47
CA ASN A 100 -10.64 -3.76 -24.57
C ASN A 100 -9.35 -3.27 -25.24
N GLU A 101 -8.45 -4.16 -25.63
CA GLU A 101 -7.14 -3.82 -26.23
C GLU A 101 -7.24 -2.84 -27.41
N THR A 102 -8.23 -3.04 -28.28
CA THR A 102 -8.44 -2.18 -29.45
C THR A 102 -9.00 -0.79 -29.13
N GLY A 103 -9.55 -0.60 -27.94
CA GLY A 103 -10.12 0.67 -27.46
C GLY A 103 -9.17 1.49 -26.59
N MET A 104 -8.01 0.94 -26.21
CA MET A 104 -7.04 1.65 -25.39
C MET A 104 -6.18 2.58 -26.24
N SER A 105 -5.92 3.78 -25.73
CA SER A 105 -4.97 4.71 -26.36
C SER A 105 -3.56 4.11 -26.36
N ASP A 106 -2.74 4.41 -27.39
CA ASP A 106 -1.36 3.95 -27.48
C ASP A 106 -0.59 4.19 -26.16
N GLY A 107 -0.12 3.11 -25.54
CA GLY A 107 0.63 3.13 -24.28
C GLY A 107 -0.19 3.03 -22.99
N MET A 108 -1.53 2.98 -23.04
CA MET A 108 -2.35 2.61 -21.88
C MET A 108 -2.38 1.09 -21.69
N ARG A 109 -2.37 0.67 -20.44
CA ARG A 109 -2.49 -0.75 -20.04
C ARG A 109 -3.59 -0.88 -19.02
N ALA A 110 -4.28 -2.00 -19.05
CA ALA A 110 -5.15 -2.39 -17.95
C ALA A 110 -4.31 -2.73 -16.71
N ASP A 111 -4.81 -2.42 -15.52
CA ASP A 111 -4.12 -2.70 -14.26
C ASP A 111 -5.09 -3.31 -13.24
N LEU A 112 -4.62 -4.38 -12.56
CA LEU A 112 -5.32 -5.00 -11.44
C LEU A 112 -4.38 -5.08 -10.25
N ASN A 113 -4.80 -4.49 -9.14
CA ASN A 113 -4.12 -4.61 -7.86
C ASN A 113 -5.08 -5.22 -6.84
N ILE A 114 -4.69 -6.36 -6.23
CA ILE A 114 -5.43 -6.99 -5.13
C ILE A 114 -4.50 -7.07 -3.93
N GLN A 115 -4.79 -6.28 -2.90
CA GLN A 115 -4.05 -6.29 -1.65
C GLN A 115 -4.88 -6.88 -0.52
N MET A 116 -4.22 -7.64 0.36
CA MET A 116 -4.84 -8.26 1.52
C MET A 116 -4.37 -7.61 2.81
N GLU A 117 -5.32 -7.22 3.63
CA GLU A 117 -5.12 -6.84 5.03
C GLU A 117 -5.58 -7.98 5.93
N THR A 118 -4.89 -8.18 7.05
CA THR A 118 -5.24 -9.24 8.01
C THR A 118 -5.50 -8.65 9.38
N HIS A 119 -6.70 -8.85 9.90
CA HIS A 119 -7.09 -8.45 11.24
C HIS A 119 -7.30 -9.69 12.10
N ARG A 120 -6.60 -9.76 13.22
CA ARG A 120 -6.76 -10.85 14.17
C ARG A 120 -7.89 -10.52 15.14
N ILE A 121 -8.89 -11.40 15.20
CA ILE A 121 -10.07 -11.28 16.08
C ILE A 121 -9.84 -12.04 17.39
N THR A 122 -9.43 -13.32 17.27
CA THR A 122 -9.05 -14.19 18.42
C THR A 122 -7.75 -14.94 18.08
N GLU A 123 -7.47 -16.04 18.78
CA GLU A 123 -6.34 -16.91 18.42
C GLU A 123 -6.57 -17.66 17.09
N HIS A 124 -7.82 -17.92 16.73
CA HIS A 124 -8.21 -18.75 15.60
C HIS A 124 -9.03 -17.99 14.55
N TYR A 125 -9.63 -16.85 14.93
CA TYR A 125 -10.51 -16.04 14.07
C TYR A 125 -9.76 -14.86 13.47
N TYR A 126 -9.94 -14.67 12.16
CA TYR A 126 -9.32 -13.58 11.42
C TYR A 126 -10.29 -12.97 10.40
N SER A 127 -10.19 -11.66 10.17
CA SER A 127 -10.76 -10.99 9.01
C SER A 127 -9.66 -10.76 7.99
N LEU A 128 -9.83 -11.26 6.77
CA LEU A 128 -8.98 -11.02 5.62
C LEU A 128 -9.68 -10.06 4.68
N VAL A 129 -9.22 -8.83 4.60
CA VAL A 129 -9.83 -7.76 3.79
C VAL A 129 -9.06 -7.63 2.50
N PHE A 130 -9.66 -7.98 1.38
CA PHE A 130 -9.10 -7.84 0.05
C PHE A 130 -9.58 -6.53 -0.58
N ARG A 131 -8.64 -5.62 -0.81
CA ARG A 131 -8.89 -4.37 -1.55
C ARG A 131 -8.45 -4.57 -2.99
N THR A 132 -9.39 -4.42 -3.89
CA THR A 132 -9.16 -4.56 -5.32
C THR A 132 -9.28 -3.20 -6.00
N TYR A 133 -8.23 -2.78 -6.68
CA TYR A 133 -8.27 -1.70 -7.66
C TYR A 133 -8.13 -2.29 -9.06
N MET A 134 -9.04 -1.95 -9.95
CA MET A 134 -9.04 -2.45 -11.32
C MET A 134 -9.35 -1.33 -12.31
N ILE A 135 -8.54 -1.23 -13.37
CA ILE A 135 -8.79 -0.37 -14.51
C ILE A 135 -8.60 -1.18 -15.79
N ASN A 136 -9.65 -1.27 -16.61
CA ASN A 136 -9.69 -2.09 -17.82
C ASN A 136 -9.61 -1.25 -19.10
N GLY A 137 -8.80 -0.17 -19.09
CA GLY A 137 -8.68 0.72 -20.25
C GLY A 137 -9.75 1.82 -20.34
N GLY A 138 -10.68 1.91 -19.39
CA GLY A 138 -11.63 3.01 -19.26
C GLY A 138 -11.02 4.23 -18.57
N ALA A 139 -11.79 5.34 -18.50
CA ALA A 139 -11.35 6.59 -17.90
C ALA A 139 -11.27 6.52 -16.36
N ASN A 140 -11.95 5.59 -15.71
CA ASN A 140 -12.05 5.46 -14.25
C ASN A 140 -11.71 4.03 -13.82
N GLY A 141 -10.91 3.90 -12.76
CA GLY A 141 -10.70 2.64 -12.06
C GLY A 141 -11.84 2.35 -11.07
N GLN A 142 -12.07 1.07 -10.82
CA GLN A 142 -13.02 0.59 -9.83
C GLN A 142 -12.28 0.14 -8.57
N ASN A 143 -12.77 0.52 -7.40
CA ASN A 143 -12.34 0.02 -6.11
C ASN A 143 -13.44 -0.87 -5.54
N THR A 144 -13.09 -2.09 -5.15
CA THR A 144 -14.00 -2.99 -4.45
C THR A 144 -13.31 -3.60 -3.24
N VAL A 145 -14.11 -3.94 -2.24
CA VAL A 145 -13.63 -4.64 -1.03
C VAL A 145 -14.35 -5.96 -0.91
N LYS A 146 -13.59 -7.02 -0.63
CA LYS A 146 -14.14 -8.34 -0.27
C LYS A 146 -13.52 -8.78 1.04
N VAL A 147 -14.35 -9.18 1.99
CA VAL A 147 -13.89 -9.67 3.29
C VAL A 147 -14.16 -11.16 3.41
N PHE A 148 -13.14 -11.89 3.88
CA PHE A 148 -13.28 -13.27 4.32
C PHE A 148 -13.01 -13.34 5.81
N ASN A 149 -14.03 -13.58 6.59
CA ASN A 149 -13.90 -13.84 8.03
C ASN A 149 -13.76 -15.34 8.21
N ILE A 150 -12.70 -15.77 8.88
CA ILE A 150 -12.27 -17.16 8.90
C ILE A 150 -11.99 -17.68 10.31
N ASP A 151 -12.29 -18.95 10.52
CA ASP A 151 -11.91 -19.77 11.66
C ASP A 151 -10.91 -20.83 11.17
N ILE A 152 -9.63 -20.59 11.46
CA ILE A 152 -8.55 -21.45 10.96
C ILE A 152 -8.57 -22.83 11.69
N GLU A 153 -9.02 -22.87 12.93
CA GLU A 153 -9.05 -24.11 13.71
C GLU A 153 -10.07 -25.11 13.17
N HIS A 154 -11.25 -24.60 12.76
CA HIS A 154 -12.35 -25.44 12.28
C HIS A 154 -12.50 -25.44 10.77
N ASP A 155 -11.55 -24.88 10.03
CA ASP A 155 -11.50 -24.83 8.55
C ASP A 155 -12.81 -24.33 7.91
N ARG A 156 -13.33 -23.20 8.42
CA ARG A 156 -14.62 -22.63 7.99
C ARG A 156 -14.60 -21.11 7.90
N PHE A 157 -15.56 -20.57 7.17
CA PHE A 157 -15.86 -19.13 7.19
C PHE A 157 -16.75 -18.80 8.39
N LEU A 158 -16.44 -17.64 9.02
CA LEU A 158 -17.24 -17.08 10.11
C LEU A 158 -18.46 -16.34 9.54
N LYS A 159 -19.57 -16.50 10.21
CA LYS A 159 -20.75 -15.67 10.03
C LYS A 159 -20.72 -14.52 11.02
N ILE A 160 -21.48 -13.46 10.77
CA ILE A 160 -21.59 -12.32 11.68
C ILE A 160 -22.03 -12.74 13.09
N ARG A 161 -22.88 -13.77 13.18
CA ARG A 161 -23.36 -14.33 14.47
C ARG A 161 -22.31 -15.10 15.26
N ASP A 162 -21.21 -15.49 14.63
CA ASP A 162 -20.06 -16.07 15.38
C ASP A 162 -19.32 -14.99 16.17
N ILE A 163 -19.54 -13.70 15.83
CA ILE A 163 -18.84 -12.56 16.41
C ILE A 163 -19.77 -11.68 17.23
N LEU A 164 -21.00 -11.45 16.75
CA LEU A 164 -21.99 -10.60 17.40
C LEU A 164 -23.15 -11.43 17.94
N ASP A 165 -23.57 -11.11 19.14
CA ASP A 165 -24.86 -11.54 19.67
C ASP A 165 -25.95 -10.66 19.02
N LEU A 166 -26.71 -11.26 18.12
CA LEU A 166 -27.74 -10.61 17.32
C LEU A 166 -29.14 -11.04 17.74
N ASP A 167 -29.42 -10.98 19.07
CA ASP A 167 -30.81 -10.96 19.50
C ASP A 167 -31.50 -9.66 19.04
N GLN A 168 -32.81 -9.57 19.21
CA GLN A 168 -33.58 -8.45 18.67
C GLN A 168 -33.12 -7.10 19.28
N ASP A 169 -32.88 -7.05 20.58
CA ASP A 169 -32.50 -5.81 21.29
C ASP A 169 -31.08 -5.38 20.92
N HIS A 170 -30.17 -6.33 20.81
CA HIS A 170 -28.81 -6.10 20.38
C HIS A 170 -28.73 -5.63 18.93
N LEU A 171 -29.47 -6.28 18.02
CA LEU A 171 -29.51 -5.85 16.61
C LEU A 171 -30.03 -4.41 16.48
N GLU A 172 -31.09 -4.04 17.20
CA GLU A 172 -31.59 -2.66 17.21
C GLU A 172 -30.56 -1.69 17.77
N GLY A 173 -29.80 -2.09 18.79
CA GLY A 173 -28.71 -1.29 19.35
C GLY A 173 -27.59 -1.03 18.33
N ILE A 174 -27.16 -2.08 17.63
CA ILE A 174 -26.16 -1.99 16.56
C ILE A 174 -26.66 -1.10 15.41
N GLN A 175 -27.90 -1.27 14.97
CA GLN A 175 -28.50 -0.44 13.93
C GLN A 175 -28.50 1.05 14.30
N LYS A 176 -28.79 1.40 15.56
CA LYS A 176 -28.72 2.78 16.06
C LYS A 176 -27.29 3.34 16.03
N ILE A 177 -26.29 2.51 16.32
CA ILE A 177 -24.88 2.90 16.24
C ILE A 177 -24.51 3.19 14.79
N ILE A 178 -24.79 2.26 13.87
CA ILE A 178 -24.51 2.41 12.43
C ILE A 178 -25.16 3.68 11.89
N TRP A 179 -26.44 3.89 12.17
CA TRP A 179 -27.18 5.09 11.77
C TRP A 179 -26.54 6.38 12.27
N LYS A 180 -26.13 6.40 13.53
CA LYS A 180 -25.48 7.57 14.14
C LYS A 180 -24.14 7.87 13.49
N GLU A 181 -23.32 6.86 13.20
CA GLU A 181 -22.02 7.05 12.55
C GLU A 181 -22.20 7.59 11.13
N LEU A 182 -23.13 7.05 10.34
CA LEU A 182 -23.45 7.56 8.99
C LEU A 182 -23.96 9.01 9.01
N HIS A 183 -24.84 9.35 9.95
CA HIS A 183 -25.38 10.71 10.09
C HIS A 183 -24.34 11.74 10.53
N ASN A 184 -23.35 11.32 11.27
CA ASN A 184 -22.26 12.18 11.70
C ASN A 184 -21.18 12.36 10.61
N HIS A 185 -21.21 11.55 9.55
CA HIS A 185 -20.23 11.61 8.49
C HIS A 185 -20.63 12.65 7.44
N LYS A 186 -19.96 13.81 7.45
CA LYS A 186 -20.32 14.99 6.64
C LYS A 186 -20.34 14.74 5.13
N ASP A 187 -19.48 13.83 4.64
CA ASP A 187 -19.34 13.53 3.22
C ASP A 187 -20.32 12.44 2.75
N ILE A 188 -20.97 11.73 3.66
CA ILE A 188 -21.94 10.65 3.36
C ILE A 188 -23.36 11.08 3.63
N GLN A 189 -23.57 11.75 4.76
CA GLN A 189 -24.89 12.14 5.26
C GLN A 189 -25.80 12.82 4.21
N PRO A 190 -25.30 13.75 3.35
CA PRO A 190 -26.16 14.40 2.35
C PRO A 190 -26.69 13.46 1.26
N TYR A 191 -26.08 12.31 1.08
CA TYR A 191 -26.37 11.35 0.00
C TYR A 191 -27.06 10.09 0.49
N LEU A 192 -27.35 9.97 1.81
CA LEU A 192 -27.96 8.76 2.38
C LEU A 192 -29.36 8.53 1.83
N LEU A 193 -29.62 7.32 1.39
CA LEU A 193 -30.92 6.79 0.97
C LEU A 193 -31.53 6.04 2.15
N VAL A 194 -32.44 6.69 2.86
CA VAL A 194 -32.98 6.21 4.14
C VAL A 194 -33.75 4.90 4.00
N GLU A 195 -34.48 4.71 2.90
CA GLU A 195 -35.26 3.48 2.65
C GLU A 195 -34.32 2.30 2.37
N GLU A 196 -33.31 2.49 1.54
CA GLU A 196 -32.28 1.51 1.22
C GLU A 196 -31.46 1.12 2.46
N PHE A 197 -31.07 2.12 3.26
CA PHE A 197 -30.44 1.88 4.55
C PHE A 197 -31.31 1.01 5.47
N ASN A 198 -32.60 1.36 5.62
CA ASN A 198 -33.52 0.63 6.47
C ASN A 198 -33.78 -0.82 6.01
N GLN A 199 -33.62 -1.11 4.71
CA GLN A 199 -33.66 -2.47 4.21
C GLN A 199 -32.34 -3.19 4.50
N TRP A 200 -31.20 -2.60 4.10
CA TRP A 200 -29.89 -3.20 4.24
C TRP A 200 -29.53 -3.53 5.70
N VAL A 201 -29.82 -2.62 6.63
CA VAL A 201 -29.43 -2.76 8.04
C VAL A 201 -30.17 -3.89 8.78
N LYS A 202 -31.27 -4.38 8.22
CA LYS A 202 -32.05 -5.52 8.77
C LYS A 202 -31.46 -6.87 8.43
N HIS A 203 -30.52 -6.92 7.49
CA HIS A 203 -29.92 -8.15 6.98
C HIS A 203 -28.43 -8.22 7.31
N PRO A 204 -28.06 -8.39 8.59
CA PRO A 204 -26.67 -8.41 9.00
C PRO A 204 -25.85 -9.55 8.39
N GLU A 205 -26.50 -10.60 7.92
CA GLU A 205 -25.85 -11.72 7.23
C GLU A 205 -25.25 -11.30 5.87
N ASP A 206 -25.75 -10.19 5.27
CA ASP A 206 -25.29 -9.66 3.99
C ASP A 206 -24.24 -8.53 4.15
N TRP A 207 -23.87 -8.19 5.39
CA TRP A 207 -22.86 -7.17 5.60
C TRP A 207 -21.47 -7.68 5.23
N GLU A 208 -20.72 -6.87 4.49
CA GLU A 208 -19.27 -7.03 4.39
C GLU A 208 -18.64 -6.33 5.60
N TRP A 209 -17.96 -7.09 6.44
CA TRP A 209 -17.47 -6.57 7.73
C TRP A 209 -16.10 -7.14 8.09
N SER A 210 -15.34 -6.37 8.87
CA SER A 210 -14.16 -6.85 9.58
C SER A 210 -14.16 -6.33 11.01
N ILE A 211 -13.38 -6.96 11.88
CA ILE A 211 -13.21 -6.49 13.24
C ILE A 211 -11.75 -6.67 13.69
N ASP A 212 -11.26 -5.69 14.42
CA ASP A 212 -9.98 -5.75 15.10
C ASP A 212 -10.08 -5.12 16.50
N ARG A 213 -8.95 -4.90 17.16
CA ARG A 213 -8.89 -4.28 18.49
C ARG A 213 -9.28 -2.81 18.54
N LYS A 214 -9.45 -2.15 17.40
CA LYS A 214 -9.79 -0.73 17.32
C LYS A 214 -11.20 -0.53 16.80
N ASN A 215 -11.56 -1.26 15.74
CA ASN A 215 -12.77 -1.00 14.99
C ASN A 215 -13.54 -2.28 14.65
N PHE A 216 -14.84 -2.15 14.63
CA PHE A 216 -15.75 -2.95 13.82
C PHE A 216 -16.00 -2.15 12.53
N SER A 217 -15.58 -2.68 11.40
CA SER A 217 -15.63 -1.99 10.12
C SER A 217 -16.68 -2.60 9.21
N LEU A 218 -17.45 -1.75 8.55
CA LEU A 218 -18.42 -2.14 7.54
C LEU A 218 -18.00 -1.58 6.18
N TYR A 219 -18.09 -2.40 5.15
CA TYR A 219 -17.80 -2.05 3.76
C TYR A 219 -19.08 -2.13 2.96
N ILE A 220 -19.49 -1.01 2.40
CA ILE A 220 -20.80 -0.84 1.75
C ILE A 220 -20.54 -0.36 0.33
N ASP A 221 -21.05 -1.11 -0.64
CA ASP A 221 -20.82 -0.82 -2.05
C ASP A 221 -21.52 0.47 -2.49
N GLU A 222 -20.99 1.08 -3.55
CA GLU A 222 -21.58 2.24 -4.20
C GLU A 222 -23.04 1.95 -4.59
N TYR A 223 -23.94 2.89 -4.36
CA TYR A 223 -25.38 2.81 -4.58
C TYR A 223 -26.17 1.87 -3.64
N GLN A 224 -25.53 1.23 -2.66
CA GLN A 224 -26.23 0.28 -1.79
C GLN A 224 -27.11 0.97 -0.74
N ILE A 225 -26.61 2.05 -0.12
CA ILE A 225 -27.35 2.85 0.88
C ILE A 225 -27.22 4.36 0.69
N ALA A 226 -26.51 4.80 -0.34
CA ALA A 226 -26.28 6.21 -0.64
C ALA A 226 -26.22 6.43 -2.15
N GLU A 227 -26.44 7.68 -2.60
CA GLU A 227 -26.23 8.05 -4.00
C GLU A 227 -24.76 7.87 -4.40
N GLY A 228 -24.49 7.60 -5.68
CA GLY A 228 -23.14 7.37 -6.21
C GLY A 228 -22.13 8.50 -5.94
N ALA A 229 -22.60 9.70 -5.63
CA ALA A 229 -21.74 10.80 -5.22
C ALA A 229 -21.00 10.55 -3.90
N ALA A 230 -21.51 9.67 -3.04
CA ALA A 230 -20.85 9.21 -1.81
C ALA A 230 -19.73 8.17 -2.09
N GLY A 231 -19.77 7.50 -3.24
CA GLY A 231 -18.87 6.39 -3.55
C GLY A 231 -19.13 5.15 -2.68
N ALA A 232 -18.19 4.21 -2.70
CA ALA A 232 -18.19 3.09 -1.75
C ALA A 232 -17.85 3.60 -0.35
N ILE A 233 -18.57 3.11 0.66
CA ILE A 233 -18.46 3.58 2.05
C ILE A 233 -17.67 2.54 2.86
N GLU A 234 -16.62 3.00 3.52
CA GLU A 234 -15.95 2.28 4.58
C GLU A 234 -16.23 3.00 5.91
N MET A 235 -16.94 2.32 6.80
CA MET A 235 -17.33 2.87 8.09
C MET A 235 -16.63 2.12 9.21
N ASN A 236 -15.83 2.85 9.98
CA ASN A 236 -15.08 2.33 11.10
C ASN A 236 -15.76 2.72 12.42
N ILE A 237 -16.42 1.77 13.06
CA ILE A 237 -17.07 1.95 14.35
C ILE A 237 -16.06 1.55 15.44
N PRO A 238 -15.71 2.44 16.39
CA PRO A 238 -14.82 2.08 17.49
C PRO A 238 -15.33 0.82 18.20
N VAL A 239 -14.46 -0.18 18.34
CA VAL A 239 -14.84 -1.50 18.86
C VAL A 239 -15.41 -1.43 20.28
N GLU A 240 -15.02 -0.39 21.06
CA GLU A 240 -15.55 -0.15 22.40
C GLU A 240 -17.07 0.07 22.41
N LYS A 241 -17.64 0.59 21.30
CA LYS A 241 -19.11 0.75 21.16
C LYS A 241 -19.81 -0.58 20.88
N MET A 242 -19.03 -1.61 20.49
CA MET A 242 -19.53 -2.93 20.12
C MET A 242 -19.41 -3.95 21.25
N TYR A 243 -18.65 -3.69 22.33
CA TYR A 243 -18.33 -4.68 23.37
C TYR A 243 -19.54 -5.40 23.97
N ILE A 244 -20.66 -4.68 24.18
CA ILE A 244 -21.87 -5.28 24.75
C ILE A 244 -22.62 -6.21 23.76
N TYR A 245 -22.24 -6.18 22.50
CA TYR A 245 -22.85 -6.96 21.41
C TYR A 245 -21.94 -8.11 20.95
N LEU A 246 -20.71 -8.23 21.49
CA LEU A 246 -19.77 -9.26 21.10
C LEU A 246 -20.09 -10.59 21.82
N GLN A 247 -19.81 -11.69 21.15
CA GLN A 247 -19.76 -13.00 21.78
C GLN A 247 -18.66 -13.01 22.86
N GLU A 248 -18.83 -13.79 23.93
CA GLU A 248 -17.99 -13.73 25.14
C GLU A 248 -16.50 -14.02 24.86
N ASP A 249 -16.19 -14.97 23.99
CA ASP A 249 -14.83 -15.33 23.61
C ASP A 249 -14.15 -14.21 22.80
N VAL A 250 -14.89 -13.56 21.91
CA VAL A 250 -14.42 -12.43 21.13
C VAL A 250 -14.17 -11.20 22.01
N ASP A 251 -15.10 -10.88 22.90
CA ASP A 251 -15.01 -9.76 23.83
C ASP A 251 -13.77 -9.85 24.73
N SER A 252 -13.53 -11.02 25.32
CA SER A 252 -12.39 -11.25 26.19
C SER A 252 -11.03 -11.05 25.50
N PHE A 253 -10.93 -11.40 24.22
CA PHE A 253 -9.72 -11.20 23.43
C PHE A 253 -9.51 -9.72 23.01
N LEU A 254 -10.57 -9.03 22.61
CA LEU A 254 -10.48 -7.65 22.13
C LEU A 254 -10.24 -6.61 23.23
N LYS A 255 -10.68 -6.87 24.46
CA LYS A 255 -10.50 -6.00 25.64
C LYS A 255 -9.09 -6.01 26.25
N MET A 256 -8.13 -6.74 25.72
CA MET A 256 -6.79 -6.82 26.32
C MET A 256 -6.11 -5.43 26.46
N PRO A 257 -5.47 -5.12 27.62
CA PRO A 257 -5.12 -3.76 28.04
C PRO A 257 -4.11 -3.04 27.15
N LYS A 258 -4.27 -1.70 27.05
CA LYS A 258 -3.44 -0.75 26.31
C LYS A 258 -1.99 -0.62 26.82
N GLU A 259 -1.62 -1.18 27.96
CA GLU A 259 -0.40 -0.81 28.70
C GLU A 259 0.92 -1.36 28.15
N GLN A 260 0.90 -2.29 27.23
CA GLN A 260 2.14 -2.82 26.63
C GLN A 260 2.65 -2.05 25.39
N ARG A 261 1.96 -1.00 24.98
CA ARG A 261 2.31 -0.27 23.73
C ARG A 261 3.35 0.85 23.91
N LEU A 262 3.57 1.33 25.11
CA LEU A 262 4.26 2.61 25.34
C LEU A 262 5.75 2.52 25.70
N GLU A 263 6.30 1.33 25.88
CA GLU A 263 7.68 1.22 26.41
C GLU A 263 8.79 1.10 25.36
N LYS A 264 8.48 1.20 24.09
CA LYS A 264 9.50 1.11 23.02
C LYS A 264 9.77 2.40 22.24
N GLU A 265 9.23 3.52 22.67
CA GLU A 265 9.47 4.81 21.97
C GLU A 265 10.81 5.49 22.31
N LYS A 266 11.65 4.90 23.14
CA LYS A 266 12.98 5.42 23.40
C LYS A 266 14.03 4.51 22.78
N ILE A 267 14.80 5.06 21.98
CA ILE A 267 16.10 4.72 21.38
C ILE A 267 16.02 4.74 19.86
N ILE A 268 16.25 5.88 19.28
CA ILE A 268 17.21 6.04 18.20
C ILE A 268 17.67 7.49 18.25
N GLN A 269 18.73 7.74 18.99
CA GLN A 269 19.52 8.94 18.79
C GLN A 269 20.35 8.73 17.52
N GLU A 270 20.14 9.66 16.58
CA GLU A 270 20.92 9.74 15.36
C GLU A 270 22.42 9.93 15.70
N GLU A 271 23.23 8.93 15.43
CA GLU A 271 24.64 9.18 15.14
C GLU A 271 24.67 9.86 13.77
N GLN A 272 24.73 11.19 13.79
CA GLN A 272 24.94 11.98 12.58
C GLN A 272 26.30 11.60 12.00
N LEU A 273 26.31 10.75 10.98
CA LEU A 273 27.49 10.62 10.15
C LEU A 273 27.79 12.01 9.57
N LYS A 274 28.95 12.61 9.96
CA LYS A 274 29.45 13.81 9.31
C LYS A 274 29.96 13.43 7.92
N LEU A 275 29.11 13.66 6.91
CA LEU A 275 29.46 13.44 5.53
C LEU A 275 30.43 14.51 5.04
N ASP A 276 31.39 14.11 4.18
CA ASP A 276 32.31 15.04 3.55
C ASP A 276 31.53 16.05 2.67
N PRO A 277 31.70 17.37 2.86
CA PRO A 277 31.02 18.38 2.07
C PRO A 277 31.22 18.24 0.56
N ASP A 278 32.37 17.73 0.14
CA ASP A 278 32.76 17.58 -1.28
C ASP A 278 32.47 16.15 -1.80
N GLY A 279 31.84 15.29 -0.99
CA GLY A 279 31.50 13.93 -1.37
C GLY A 279 30.38 13.84 -2.41
N LYS A 280 30.33 12.73 -3.16
CA LYS A 280 29.24 12.41 -4.07
C LYS A 280 28.26 11.44 -3.40
N TYR A 281 27.17 11.96 -2.89
CA TYR A 281 26.17 11.14 -2.19
C TYR A 281 24.91 10.98 -3.00
N VAL A 282 24.28 9.83 -2.88
CA VAL A 282 22.96 9.52 -3.45
C VAL A 282 22.12 8.73 -2.45
N ALA A 283 20.86 9.08 -2.32
CA ALA A 283 19.90 8.31 -1.53
C ALA A 283 19.14 7.34 -2.46
N LEU A 284 19.36 6.05 -2.26
CA LEU A 284 18.55 5.00 -2.86
C LEU A 284 17.30 4.80 -2.01
N THR A 285 16.13 4.84 -2.64
CA THR A 285 14.86 4.68 -1.92
C THR A 285 14.02 3.59 -2.54
N PHE A 286 13.33 2.82 -1.68
CA PHE A 286 12.51 1.69 -2.07
C PHE A 286 11.12 1.86 -1.50
N ASP A 287 10.11 1.84 -2.37
CA ASP A 287 8.71 2.01 -2.02
C ASP A 287 7.95 0.66 -2.05
N ASP A 288 6.78 0.63 -1.42
CA ASP A 288 5.77 -0.45 -1.43
C ASP A 288 6.09 -1.69 -0.60
N GLY A 289 7.31 -1.85 -0.12
CA GLY A 289 7.69 -2.99 0.72
C GLY A 289 7.17 -2.91 2.18
N PRO A 290 7.60 -3.87 3.02
CA PRO A 290 8.48 -4.98 2.70
C PRO A 290 7.79 -6.11 1.92
N SER A 291 8.53 -6.77 1.03
CA SER A 291 8.08 -7.95 0.29
C SER A 291 8.96 -9.15 0.62
N ALA A 292 8.32 -10.31 0.78
CA ALA A 292 9.01 -11.55 1.16
C ALA A 292 10.16 -11.93 0.24
N ASP A 293 10.01 -11.69 -1.07
CA ASP A 293 10.91 -12.19 -2.09
C ASP A 293 11.98 -11.23 -2.54
N VAL A 294 11.64 -9.96 -2.49
CA VAL A 294 12.50 -8.93 -3.10
C VAL A 294 13.28 -8.18 -2.02
N THR A 295 12.63 -7.76 -0.93
CA THR A 295 13.29 -7.02 0.15
C THR A 295 14.53 -7.75 0.71
N PRO A 296 14.52 -9.09 0.97
CA PRO A 296 15.72 -9.78 1.44
C PRO A 296 16.89 -9.73 0.45
N LYS A 297 16.60 -9.81 -0.87
CA LYS A 297 17.62 -9.73 -1.91
C LYS A 297 18.23 -8.32 -1.99
N VAL A 298 17.38 -7.30 -1.89
CA VAL A 298 17.81 -5.88 -1.81
C VAL A 298 18.72 -5.68 -0.59
N LEU A 299 18.29 -6.13 0.60
CA LEU A 299 19.10 -6.03 1.83
C LEU A 299 20.45 -6.72 1.73
N LYS A 300 20.46 -7.91 1.13
CA LYS A 300 21.71 -8.67 0.89
C LYS A 300 22.67 -7.85 0.04
N THR A 301 22.22 -7.33 -1.09
CA THR A 301 23.05 -6.50 -1.98
C THR A 301 23.54 -5.22 -1.31
N LEU A 302 22.66 -4.49 -0.61
CA LEU A 302 23.04 -3.28 0.13
C LEU A 302 24.13 -3.58 1.16
N LYS A 303 24.02 -4.70 1.87
CA LYS A 303 25.02 -5.15 2.84
C LYS A 303 26.37 -5.47 2.18
N GLU A 304 26.37 -6.17 1.03
CA GLU A 304 27.58 -6.52 0.28
C GLU A 304 28.35 -5.28 -0.20
N HIS A 305 27.64 -4.17 -0.46
CA HIS A 305 28.18 -2.88 -0.88
C HIS A 305 28.35 -1.87 0.29
N ASN A 306 28.14 -2.28 1.55
CA ASN A 306 28.09 -1.37 2.69
C ASN A 306 27.21 -0.12 2.46
N ALA A 307 26.16 -0.26 1.66
CA ALA A 307 25.27 0.80 1.25
C ALA A 307 24.13 0.98 2.26
N LYS A 308 23.75 2.23 2.53
CA LYS A 308 22.54 2.57 3.27
C LYS A 308 21.47 3.08 2.33
N ALA A 309 20.21 2.84 2.68
CA ALA A 309 19.05 3.20 1.87
C ALA A 309 17.88 3.62 2.76
N THR A 310 16.83 4.17 2.16
CA THR A 310 15.57 4.51 2.85
C THR A 310 14.42 3.72 2.23
N PHE A 311 13.64 3.05 3.07
CA PHE A 311 12.49 2.23 2.66
C PHE A 311 11.20 2.93 3.06
N PHE A 312 10.39 3.34 2.09
CA PHE A 312 9.05 3.88 2.30
C PHE A 312 8.04 2.73 2.29
N MET A 313 7.68 2.28 3.49
CA MET A 313 6.90 1.06 3.66
C MET A 313 5.40 1.33 3.67
N LEU A 314 4.63 0.42 3.07
CA LEU A 314 3.18 0.36 3.23
C LEU A 314 2.81 -0.27 4.58
N GLY A 315 1.85 0.35 5.27
CA GLY A 315 1.41 -0.13 6.58
C GLY A 315 0.88 -1.56 6.56
N ASN A 316 0.16 -1.94 5.52
CA ASN A 316 -0.34 -3.31 5.33
C ASN A 316 0.81 -4.32 5.19
N GLN A 317 1.87 -3.97 4.48
CA GLN A 317 3.02 -4.85 4.30
C GLN A 317 3.83 -4.98 5.61
N VAL A 318 3.99 -3.88 6.35
CA VAL A 318 4.64 -3.92 7.67
C VAL A 318 3.82 -4.76 8.64
N ASP A 319 2.49 -4.61 8.64
CA ASP A 319 1.60 -5.39 9.49
C ASP A 319 1.69 -6.89 9.17
N PHE A 320 1.87 -7.23 7.91
CA PHE A 320 1.98 -8.62 7.46
C PHE A 320 3.39 -9.20 7.67
N TYR A 321 4.45 -8.41 7.41
CA TYR A 321 5.86 -8.85 7.52
C TYR A 321 6.65 -8.04 8.57
N PRO A 322 6.22 -7.96 9.85
CA PRO A 322 6.86 -7.11 10.85
C PRO A 322 8.31 -7.52 11.14
N LYS A 323 8.67 -8.81 11.00
CA LYS A 323 10.04 -9.28 11.17
C LYS A 323 10.96 -8.77 10.05
N LEU A 324 10.43 -8.63 8.84
CA LEU A 324 11.19 -8.12 7.71
C LEU A 324 11.38 -6.60 7.82
N ALA A 325 10.34 -5.86 8.21
CA ALA A 325 10.46 -4.45 8.53
C ALA A 325 11.52 -4.20 9.64
N ARG A 326 11.49 -5.04 10.69
CA ARG A 326 12.51 -5.01 11.75
C ARG A 326 13.91 -5.27 11.20
N LYS A 327 14.06 -6.24 10.29
CA LYS A 327 15.34 -6.56 9.66
C LYS A 327 15.92 -5.37 8.88
N VAL A 328 15.07 -4.63 8.15
CA VAL A 328 15.48 -3.38 7.47
C VAL A 328 16.06 -2.39 8.47
N ALA A 329 15.39 -2.21 9.61
CA ALA A 329 15.87 -1.32 10.68
C ALA A 329 17.19 -1.79 11.32
N GLU A 330 17.29 -3.11 11.64
CA GLU A 330 18.48 -3.71 12.25
C GLU A 330 19.71 -3.66 11.33
N ASP A 331 19.50 -3.70 10.00
CA ASP A 331 20.57 -3.52 9.01
C ASP A 331 21.00 -2.03 8.87
N GLY A 332 20.37 -1.14 9.64
CA GLY A 332 20.70 0.29 9.72
C GLY A 332 20.20 1.10 8.53
N HIS A 333 19.15 0.66 7.89
CA HIS A 333 18.44 1.44 6.86
C HIS A 333 17.40 2.35 7.51
N GLU A 334 17.08 3.44 6.83
CA GLU A 334 16.04 4.37 7.25
C GLU A 334 14.66 3.88 6.78
N ILE A 335 13.64 4.13 7.61
CA ILE A 335 12.26 3.75 7.28
C ILE A 335 11.40 5.01 7.21
N GLY A 336 10.69 5.16 6.09
CA GLY A 336 9.67 6.16 5.84
C GLY A 336 8.27 5.54 5.76
N ASN A 337 7.27 6.41 5.77
CA ASN A 337 5.85 6.05 5.73
C ASN A 337 5.28 6.30 4.32
N HIS A 338 4.73 5.24 3.70
CA HIS A 338 4.16 5.28 2.35
C HIS A 338 2.63 5.10 2.32
N SER A 339 1.93 5.47 3.39
CA SER A 339 0.51 5.21 3.64
C SER A 339 0.20 3.75 3.97
N LYS A 340 -1.06 3.48 4.38
CA LYS A 340 -1.54 2.14 4.74
C LYS A 340 -1.64 1.23 3.51
N SER A 341 -2.32 1.71 2.44
CA SER A 341 -2.79 0.87 1.34
C SER A 341 -2.52 1.44 -0.06
N HIS A 342 -1.58 2.38 -0.18
CA HIS A 342 -1.18 3.02 -1.43
C HIS A 342 -2.29 3.76 -2.19
N PRO A 343 -3.22 4.50 -1.53
CA PRO A 343 -4.24 5.26 -2.23
C PRO A 343 -3.69 6.58 -2.76
N ASN A 344 -4.39 7.18 -3.72
CA ASN A 344 -4.07 8.55 -4.16
C ASN A 344 -4.52 9.57 -3.10
N LEU A 345 -3.62 9.95 -2.20
CA LEU A 345 -3.90 10.84 -1.05
C LEU A 345 -4.35 12.25 -1.47
N SER A 346 -4.05 12.69 -2.70
CA SER A 346 -4.50 14.00 -3.18
C SER A 346 -6.02 14.12 -3.33
N LYS A 347 -6.73 13.00 -3.30
CA LYS A 347 -8.19 12.94 -3.40
C LYS A 347 -8.89 12.92 -2.04
N PHE A 348 -8.13 12.86 -0.93
CA PHE A 348 -8.69 12.66 0.41
C PHE A 348 -8.68 13.93 1.26
N GLY A 349 -9.67 14.03 2.15
CA GLY A 349 -9.69 15.00 3.24
C GLY A 349 -8.72 14.60 4.36
N LEU A 350 -8.52 15.55 5.30
CA LEU A 350 -7.53 15.40 6.36
C LEU A 350 -7.73 14.15 7.23
N GLU A 351 -8.95 13.80 7.57
CA GLU A 351 -9.21 12.65 8.46
C GLU A 351 -8.85 11.32 7.79
N LYS A 352 -9.15 11.14 6.50
CA LYS A 352 -8.76 9.94 5.77
C LYS A 352 -7.25 9.86 5.56
N ILE A 353 -6.58 10.99 5.36
CA ILE A 353 -5.12 11.06 5.32
C ILE A 353 -4.52 10.67 6.68
N LYS A 354 -5.07 11.16 7.79
CA LYS A 354 -4.64 10.77 9.14
C LYS A 354 -4.78 9.28 9.37
N GLU A 355 -5.89 8.68 8.94
CA GLU A 355 -6.10 7.23 9.06
C GLU A 355 -5.01 6.44 8.33
N GLU A 356 -4.76 6.75 7.05
CA GLU A 356 -3.75 6.08 6.22
C GLU A 356 -2.33 6.22 6.81
N MET A 357 -1.97 7.43 7.21
CA MET A 357 -0.62 7.72 7.66
C MET A 357 -0.37 7.26 9.11
N ASN A 358 -1.33 7.43 10.02
CA ASN A 358 -1.18 7.02 11.41
C ASN A 358 -1.15 5.50 11.56
N TYR A 359 -1.99 4.77 10.81
CA TYR A 359 -1.94 3.32 10.77
C TYR A 359 -0.53 2.82 10.45
N THR A 360 0.06 3.34 9.38
CA THR A 360 1.40 2.94 8.94
C THR A 360 2.46 3.31 9.97
N LYS A 361 2.39 4.52 10.53
CA LYS A 361 3.28 4.96 11.61
C LYS A 361 3.22 4.00 12.81
N GLU A 362 2.03 3.63 13.26
CA GLU A 362 1.83 2.68 14.34
C GLU A 362 2.45 1.31 14.01
N LYS A 363 2.22 0.78 12.80
CA LYS A 363 2.74 -0.52 12.39
C LYS A 363 4.27 -0.54 12.30
N ILE A 364 4.88 0.53 11.80
CA ILE A 364 6.33 0.66 11.79
C ILE A 364 6.88 0.69 13.23
N VAL A 365 6.27 1.48 14.12
CA VAL A 365 6.69 1.55 15.54
C VAL A 365 6.51 0.18 16.23
N GLU A 366 5.40 -0.50 16.03
CA GLU A 366 5.15 -1.85 16.59
C GLU A 366 6.22 -2.85 16.11
N ALA A 367 6.59 -2.81 14.84
CA ALA A 367 7.54 -3.76 14.26
C ALA A 367 8.99 -3.45 14.60
N THR A 368 9.39 -2.17 14.63
CA THR A 368 10.79 -1.75 14.61
C THR A 368 11.22 -0.96 15.84
N GLY A 369 10.28 -0.37 16.57
CA GLY A 369 10.56 0.64 17.62
C GLY A 369 10.89 2.03 17.08
N ILE A 370 10.91 2.23 15.75
CA ILE A 370 11.27 3.50 15.09
C ILE A 370 10.03 4.30 14.77
N THR A 371 9.99 5.57 15.14
CA THR A 371 8.97 6.52 14.67
C THR A 371 9.43 7.10 13.33
N PRO A 372 8.78 6.76 12.19
CA PRO A 372 9.15 7.32 10.89
C PRO A 372 8.85 8.82 10.86
N ARG A 373 9.78 9.60 10.33
CA ARG A 373 9.69 11.05 10.17
C ARG A 373 9.66 11.50 8.72
N LEU A 374 9.84 10.56 7.80
CA LEU A 374 9.79 10.79 6.37
C LEU A 374 8.49 10.23 5.82
N LEU A 375 7.80 11.03 5.02
CA LEU A 375 6.55 10.67 4.35
C LEU A 375 6.76 10.71 2.85
N ARG A 376 6.33 9.68 2.14
CA ARG A 376 6.22 9.73 0.68
C ARG A 376 4.79 9.45 0.26
N PRO A 377 4.08 10.42 -0.34
CA PRO A 377 2.72 10.17 -0.80
C PRO A 377 2.75 9.22 -2.00
N PRO A 378 1.86 8.22 -2.06
CA PRO A 378 1.68 7.37 -3.24
C PRO A 378 1.55 8.18 -4.52
N TYR A 379 2.18 7.71 -5.60
CA TYR A 379 2.23 8.40 -6.90
C TYR A 379 2.89 9.80 -6.88
N GLY A 380 3.52 10.19 -5.78
CA GLY A 380 3.96 11.57 -5.55
C GLY A 380 2.80 12.58 -5.45
N ALA A 381 1.57 12.09 -5.28
CA ALA A 381 0.35 12.91 -5.31
C ALA A 381 -0.11 13.30 -3.92
N TYR A 382 -0.20 14.61 -3.66
CA TYR A 382 -0.63 15.18 -2.38
C TYR A 382 -1.47 16.44 -2.58
N ASN A 383 -2.12 16.90 -1.53
CA ASN A 383 -2.93 18.11 -1.45
C ASN A 383 -2.65 18.90 -0.16
N ASP A 384 -3.34 20.01 0.07
CA ASP A 384 -3.14 20.87 1.25
C ASP A 384 -3.43 20.13 2.57
N HIS A 385 -4.31 19.14 2.57
CA HIS A 385 -4.58 18.32 3.76
C HIS A 385 -3.39 17.42 4.11
N PHE A 386 -2.69 16.88 3.11
CA PHE A 386 -1.47 16.12 3.34
C PHE A 386 -0.34 17.02 3.84
N LEU A 387 -0.21 18.24 3.29
CA LEU A 387 0.74 19.23 3.80
C LEU A 387 0.44 19.60 5.27
N THR A 388 -0.84 19.77 5.59
CA THR A 388 -1.28 20.05 6.98
C THR A 388 -0.92 18.89 7.91
N TYR A 389 -1.18 17.65 7.49
CA TYR A 389 -0.79 16.46 8.27
C TYR A 389 0.71 16.41 8.53
N ALA A 390 1.53 16.58 7.51
CA ALA A 390 3.00 16.56 7.64
C ALA A 390 3.47 17.65 8.60
N LYS A 391 2.96 18.86 8.45
CA LYS A 391 3.29 20.00 9.32
C LYS A 391 2.93 19.75 10.79
N ASP A 392 1.71 19.26 11.05
CA ASP A 392 1.20 19.04 12.41
C ASP A 392 1.99 17.93 13.14
N ASN A 393 2.57 16.98 12.41
CA ASN A 393 3.40 15.91 12.97
C ASN A 393 4.89 16.22 12.97
N GLY A 394 5.35 17.31 12.34
CA GLY A 394 6.77 17.64 12.18
C GLY A 394 7.49 16.67 11.25
N ASP A 395 6.78 16.08 10.29
CA ASP A 395 7.32 15.10 9.37
C ASP A 395 7.72 15.76 8.03
N SER A 396 8.71 15.19 7.33
CA SER A 396 9.21 15.69 6.05
C SER A 396 8.66 14.91 4.87
N ILE A 397 8.24 15.63 3.83
CA ILE A 397 7.72 15.04 2.59
C ILE A 397 8.87 14.83 1.61
N ILE A 398 9.04 13.60 1.17
CA ILE A 398 10.14 13.17 0.30
C ILE A 398 9.58 12.69 -1.03
N LEU A 399 10.01 13.32 -2.09
CA LEU A 399 9.80 12.89 -3.46
C LEU A 399 11.10 12.35 -4.04
N TRP A 400 11.32 12.46 -5.34
CA TRP A 400 12.51 11.94 -6.01
C TRP A 400 12.97 12.85 -7.15
N SER A 401 14.25 12.80 -7.45
CA SER A 401 14.82 13.42 -8.63
C SER A 401 15.01 12.43 -9.79
N VAL A 402 15.10 11.13 -9.46
CA VAL A 402 15.29 10.06 -10.47
C VAL A 402 14.23 8.99 -10.26
N ASP A 403 13.35 8.80 -11.24
CA ASP A 403 12.46 7.64 -11.30
C ASP A 403 13.18 6.55 -12.12
N SER A 404 13.42 5.40 -11.49
CA SER A 404 14.07 4.25 -12.12
C SER A 404 13.22 3.61 -13.22
N LEU A 405 11.92 3.86 -13.20
CA LEU A 405 10.91 3.21 -14.05
C LEU A 405 10.93 1.67 -13.92
N ASP A 406 11.34 1.14 -12.78
CA ASP A 406 11.36 -0.30 -12.51
C ASP A 406 9.95 -0.89 -12.54
N TRP A 407 8.97 -0.17 -12.00
CA TRP A 407 7.55 -0.48 -12.03
C TRP A 407 7.00 -0.60 -13.47
N LYS A 408 7.62 0.08 -14.43
CA LYS A 408 7.21 0.10 -15.84
C LYS A 408 8.03 -0.86 -16.69
N SER A 409 9.35 -0.82 -16.58
CA SER A 409 10.25 -1.57 -17.47
C SER A 409 10.33 -3.05 -17.12
N ARG A 410 10.23 -3.38 -15.84
CA ARG A 410 10.39 -4.76 -15.30
C ARG A 410 11.63 -5.48 -15.85
N ASN A 411 12.66 -4.72 -16.14
CA ASN A 411 13.88 -5.20 -16.76
C ASN A 411 15.11 -4.60 -16.07
N ALA A 412 15.95 -5.44 -15.50
CA ALA A 412 17.11 -5.04 -14.70
C ALA A 412 18.09 -4.13 -15.47
N PHE A 413 18.34 -4.41 -16.76
CA PHE A 413 19.21 -3.59 -17.60
C PHE A 413 18.63 -2.19 -17.82
N SER A 414 17.33 -2.09 -18.09
CA SER A 414 16.62 -0.82 -18.28
C SER A 414 16.61 0.02 -17.01
N VAL A 415 16.36 -0.59 -15.86
CA VAL A 415 16.40 0.06 -14.52
C VAL A 415 17.79 0.66 -14.30
N LYS A 416 18.84 -0.16 -14.43
CA LYS A 416 20.21 0.28 -14.27
C LYS A 416 20.54 1.46 -15.19
N LYS A 417 20.31 1.30 -16.50
CA LYS A 417 20.61 2.33 -17.50
C LYS A 417 19.88 3.63 -17.23
N LYS A 418 18.61 3.58 -16.79
CA LYS A 418 17.81 4.75 -16.44
C LYS A 418 18.42 5.52 -15.28
N ILE A 419 18.82 4.84 -14.21
CA ILE A 419 19.44 5.47 -13.05
C ILE A 419 20.78 6.07 -13.43
N GLU A 420 21.68 5.33 -14.04
CA GLU A 420 23.02 5.79 -14.46
C GLU A 420 22.96 7.04 -15.36
N SER A 421 21.98 7.11 -16.24
CA SER A 421 21.83 8.27 -17.13
C SER A 421 21.30 9.54 -16.45
N SER A 422 20.66 9.40 -15.28
CA SER A 422 19.89 10.49 -14.66
C SER A 422 20.40 10.92 -13.30
N VAL A 423 21.16 10.07 -12.60
CA VAL A 423 21.62 10.32 -11.23
C VAL A 423 22.66 11.43 -11.19
N ALA A 424 22.56 12.29 -10.18
CA ALA A 424 23.54 13.32 -9.85
C ALA A 424 23.86 13.29 -8.34
N PRO A 425 25.01 13.86 -7.89
CA PRO A 425 25.26 14.02 -6.46
C PRO A 425 24.14 14.80 -5.77
N GLY A 426 23.66 14.29 -4.65
CA GLY A 426 22.48 14.82 -3.96
C GLY A 426 21.13 14.32 -4.52
N GLY A 427 21.14 13.37 -5.43
CA GLY A 427 19.94 12.79 -6.01
C GLY A 427 19.22 11.84 -5.05
N ILE A 428 17.89 11.77 -5.19
CA ILE A 428 17.01 10.78 -4.54
C ILE A 428 16.44 9.89 -5.65
N VAL A 429 16.73 8.60 -5.58
CA VAL A 429 16.34 7.61 -6.60
C VAL A 429 15.14 6.82 -6.11
N LEU A 430 14.04 6.85 -6.86
CA LEU A 430 12.85 6.04 -6.64
C LEU A 430 13.04 4.65 -7.28
N MET A 431 12.86 3.62 -6.47
CA MET A 431 12.76 2.21 -6.84
C MET A 431 11.67 1.56 -5.96
N HIS A 432 11.38 0.27 -6.22
CA HIS A 432 10.40 -0.49 -5.44
C HIS A 432 10.98 -1.84 -5.06
N ASP A 433 10.94 -2.20 -3.77
CA ASP A 433 11.43 -3.50 -3.28
C ASP A 433 10.38 -4.61 -3.31
N ILE A 434 9.46 -4.48 -4.26
CA ILE A 434 8.46 -5.48 -4.65
C ILE A 434 8.70 -6.05 -6.05
N HIS A 435 9.71 -5.54 -6.78
CA HIS A 435 10.00 -5.96 -8.15
C HIS A 435 11.32 -6.72 -8.25
N PRO A 436 11.31 -7.99 -8.70
CA PRO A 436 12.53 -8.78 -8.91
C PRO A 436 13.57 -8.08 -9.76
N SER A 437 13.13 -7.38 -10.82
CA SER A 437 14.01 -6.61 -11.70
C SER A 437 14.82 -5.53 -10.98
N THR A 438 14.30 -4.97 -9.91
CA THR A 438 15.01 -4.00 -9.05
C THR A 438 16.14 -4.70 -8.29
N ALA A 439 15.82 -5.81 -7.62
CA ALA A 439 16.84 -6.59 -6.93
C ALA A 439 17.94 -7.09 -7.89
N ASP A 440 17.56 -7.53 -9.09
CA ASP A 440 18.52 -8.04 -10.10
C ASP A 440 19.39 -6.92 -10.69
N ALA A 441 18.88 -5.69 -10.78
CA ALA A 441 19.66 -4.53 -11.26
C ALA A 441 20.70 -4.04 -10.24
N LEU A 442 20.39 -4.17 -8.96
CA LEU A 442 21.06 -3.49 -7.86
C LEU A 442 22.57 -3.82 -7.77
N PRO A 443 23.04 -5.09 -7.84
CA PRO A 443 24.46 -5.39 -7.70
C PRO A 443 25.34 -4.68 -8.74
N SER A 444 24.94 -4.71 -10.00
CA SER A 444 25.68 -4.08 -11.07
C SER A 444 25.55 -2.55 -11.08
N LEU A 445 24.43 -2.01 -10.60
CA LEU A 445 24.20 -0.58 -10.44
C LEU A 445 25.12 -0.02 -9.35
N LEU A 446 25.14 -0.63 -8.16
CA LEU A 446 25.95 -0.18 -7.03
C LEU A 446 27.43 -0.22 -7.41
N THR A 447 27.91 -1.32 -7.99
CA THR A 447 29.31 -1.43 -8.48
C THR A 447 29.67 -0.29 -9.43
N GLN A 448 28.76 0.10 -10.34
CA GLN A 448 29.03 1.17 -11.30
C GLN A 448 29.07 2.53 -10.61
N LEU A 449 28.11 2.83 -9.76
CA LEU A 449 28.04 4.11 -9.05
C LEU A 449 29.23 4.28 -8.08
N GLU A 450 29.68 3.22 -7.42
CA GLU A 450 30.91 3.24 -6.60
C GLU A 450 32.14 3.59 -7.42
N LYS A 451 32.28 3.04 -8.63
CA LYS A 451 33.36 3.39 -9.56
C LYS A 451 33.34 4.86 -9.98
N GLU A 452 32.14 5.47 -10.01
CA GLU A 452 31.97 6.89 -10.28
C GLU A 452 32.14 7.78 -9.06
N GLY A 453 32.45 7.17 -7.89
CA GLY A 453 32.73 7.83 -6.63
C GLY A 453 31.50 8.17 -5.81
N TYR A 454 30.34 7.57 -6.11
CA TYR A 454 29.14 7.73 -5.30
C TYR A 454 29.22 6.91 -4.02
N GLN A 455 28.68 7.48 -2.94
CA GLN A 455 28.41 6.83 -1.67
C GLN A 455 26.91 6.82 -1.40
N PHE A 456 26.41 5.73 -0.82
CA PHE A 456 24.98 5.50 -0.61
C PHE A 456 24.61 5.84 0.83
N VAL A 457 23.72 6.81 0.97
CA VAL A 457 23.29 7.34 2.25
C VAL A 457 21.76 7.29 2.39
N THR A 458 21.26 7.42 3.63
CA THR A 458 19.82 7.58 3.84
C THR A 458 19.34 8.97 3.38
N VAL A 459 18.04 9.14 3.20
CA VAL A 459 17.47 10.45 2.84
C VAL A 459 17.78 11.49 3.91
N SER A 460 17.62 11.17 5.20
CA SER A 460 17.94 12.12 6.27
C SER A 460 19.41 12.55 6.27
N GLN A 461 20.34 11.62 6.03
CA GLN A 461 21.76 11.94 5.89
C GLN A 461 22.01 12.86 4.68
N LEU A 462 21.33 12.59 3.54
CA LEU A 462 21.45 13.40 2.33
C LEU A 462 20.94 14.83 2.54
N LEU A 463 19.76 14.98 3.18
CA LEU A 463 19.19 16.30 3.48
C LEU A 463 20.08 17.10 4.44
N ASN A 464 20.63 16.44 5.47
CA ASN A 464 21.59 17.06 6.38
C ASN A 464 22.86 17.53 5.66
N TRP A 465 23.40 16.71 4.75
CA TRP A 465 24.55 17.08 3.93
C TRP A 465 24.26 18.28 3.03
N LYS A 466 23.07 18.31 2.40
CA LYS A 466 22.60 19.44 1.56
C LYS A 466 22.20 20.67 2.39
N LYS A 467 22.12 20.56 3.73
CA LYS A 467 21.58 21.58 4.64
C LYS A 467 20.13 21.96 4.30
N GLU A 468 19.38 21.03 3.70
CA GLU A 468 17.95 21.19 3.46
C GLU A 468 17.18 20.85 4.74
N GLN A 469 16.41 21.82 5.24
CA GLN A 469 15.60 21.70 6.45
C GLN A 469 14.13 21.99 6.17
N GLY A 470 13.25 21.54 7.07
CA GLY A 470 11.83 21.79 7.03
C GLY A 470 11.02 20.65 6.40
N MET A 471 9.72 20.90 6.22
CA MET A 471 8.75 19.89 5.81
C MET A 471 8.94 19.39 4.35
N GLY A 472 9.57 20.16 3.52
CA GLY A 472 9.65 19.87 2.07
C GLY A 472 8.39 20.34 1.31
N PRO A 473 8.07 19.76 0.14
CA PRO A 473 8.63 18.50 -0.41
C PRO A 473 10.09 18.61 -0.89
N HIS A 474 10.89 17.58 -0.58
CA HIS A 474 12.27 17.45 -1.00
C HIS A 474 12.38 16.50 -2.19
N PHE A 475 13.09 16.91 -3.24
CA PHE A 475 13.19 16.13 -4.49
C PHE A 475 14.59 15.52 -4.72
N GLY A 476 15.60 16.01 -4.03
CA GLY A 476 16.99 15.74 -4.38
C GLY A 476 17.48 16.57 -5.57
N SER A 477 18.75 16.36 -5.95
CA SER A 477 19.38 17.09 -7.06
C SER A 477 19.09 16.41 -8.40
N LEU A 478 18.90 17.23 -9.43
CA LEU A 478 18.81 16.80 -10.83
C LEU A 478 20.18 16.91 -11.51
N LYS A 479 20.41 16.08 -12.54
CA LYS A 479 21.61 16.09 -13.38
C LYS A 479 21.58 17.28 -14.30
#